data_b8ace56cf7311ba0dc8662376531fede
#
_entry.id   b8ace56cf7311ba0dc8662376531fede
#
_cell.length_a   1.000
_cell.length_b   1.000
_cell.length_c   1.000
_cell.angle_alpha   90.00
_cell.angle_beta   90.00
_cell.angle_gamma   90.00
#
_symmetry.space_group_name_H-M   'P 1'
#
loop_
_entity.id
_entity.type
_entity.pdbx_description
1 polymer ?
#
loop_
_entity_poly.entity_id
_entity_poly.type
_entity_poly.pdbx_seq_one_letter_code
_entity_poly.pdbx_strand_id
1 'polypeptide(L)'
;MKRKRVVSEHYVNNKEFLEALIVFKAKCLAAKEAGEPRPQISNYIGECFLKIATHLSYKPNFVNYMFREDMICDGIENCVQYIENFNPEKSKNPFAYFTQIIYYAFLRRIQKEKRQLEIKNKILDKSGYEVAFHTDD
;
A
#
# COMPACT_ATOMS: atom_id res chain seq x y z
N MET A 1 -7.85 -37.87 -0.27
CA MET A 1 -6.53 -37.36 -0.66
C MET A 1 -6.43 -35.89 -0.33
N LYS A 2 -5.60 -35.57 0.65
CA LYS A 2 -5.33 -34.16 0.94
C LYS A 2 -4.59 -33.57 -0.25
N ARG A 3 -5.20 -32.63 -0.93
CA ARG A 3 -4.46 -31.80 -1.88
C ARG A 3 -3.26 -31.23 -1.14
N LYS A 4 -2.07 -31.63 -1.54
CA LYS A 4 -0.90 -30.89 -1.15
C LYS A 4 -1.23 -29.44 -1.49
N ARG A 5 -1.34 -28.59 -0.48
CA ARG A 5 -1.25 -27.17 -0.73
C ARG A 5 -0.02 -27.00 -1.59
N VAL A 6 -0.22 -26.66 -2.85
CA VAL A 6 0.86 -26.10 -3.62
C VAL A 6 1.28 -24.92 -2.78
N VAL A 7 2.39 -25.07 -2.07
CA VAL A 7 3.07 -23.92 -1.49
C VAL A 7 3.42 -23.11 -2.71
N SER A 8 2.51 -22.21 -3.08
CA SER A 8 2.85 -21.17 -4.02
C SER A 8 4.17 -20.62 -3.50
N GLU A 9 5.22 -20.73 -4.28
CA GLU A 9 6.46 -20.07 -3.96
C GLU A 9 6.07 -18.69 -3.50
N HIS A 10 6.33 -18.41 -2.23
CA HIS A 10 6.01 -17.11 -1.71
C HIS A 10 6.76 -16.11 -2.58
N TYR A 11 6.03 -15.28 -3.29
CA TYR A 11 6.61 -14.26 -4.14
C TYR A 11 7.53 -13.31 -3.36
N VAL A 12 7.43 -13.34 -2.02
CA VAL A 12 8.36 -12.67 -1.10
C VAL A 12 8.87 -13.71 -0.11
N ASN A 13 10.20 -13.85 -0.04
CA ASN A 13 10.84 -14.70 0.95
C ASN A 13 10.90 -13.93 2.28
N ASN A 14 10.09 -14.35 3.23
CA ASN A 14 9.92 -13.65 4.50
C ASN A 14 11.21 -13.58 5.32
N LYS A 15 12.06 -14.60 5.23
CA LYS A 15 13.34 -14.64 5.93
C LYS A 15 14.31 -13.61 5.36
N GLU A 16 14.45 -13.57 4.04
CA GLU A 16 15.33 -12.60 3.37
C GLU A 16 14.81 -11.17 3.58
N PHE A 17 13.49 -11.00 3.53
CA PHE A 17 12.85 -9.72 3.79
C PHE A 17 13.15 -9.23 5.20
N LEU A 18 13.03 -10.11 6.18
CA LEU A 18 13.36 -9.79 7.57
C LEU A 18 14.83 -9.37 7.72
N GLU A 19 15.74 -10.11 7.10
CA GLU A 19 17.17 -9.79 7.13
C GLU A 19 17.45 -8.42 6.52
N ALA A 20 16.82 -8.12 5.38
CA ALA A 20 16.97 -6.83 4.71
C ALA A 20 16.46 -5.68 5.58
N LEU A 21 15.35 -5.88 6.29
CA LEU A 21 14.80 -4.89 7.21
C LEU A 21 15.68 -4.67 8.43
N ILE A 22 16.29 -5.72 8.95
CA ILE A 22 17.25 -5.60 10.06
C ILE A 22 18.45 -4.76 9.64
N VAL A 23 19.01 -5.03 8.46
CA VAL A 23 20.14 -4.26 7.91
C VAL A 23 19.73 -2.80 7.70
N PHE A 24 18.57 -2.56 7.14
CA PHE A 24 18.07 -1.20 6.92
C PHE A 24 17.89 -0.44 8.22
N LYS A 25 17.33 -1.10 9.23
CA LYS A 25 17.13 -0.47 10.54
C LYS A 25 18.45 -0.08 11.20
N ALA A 26 19.47 -0.93 11.06
CA ALA A 26 20.81 -0.62 11.56
C ALA A 26 21.41 0.58 10.83
N LYS A 27 21.22 0.69 9.52
CA LYS A 27 21.68 1.86 8.75
C LYS A 27 20.95 3.14 9.15
N CYS A 28 19.65 3.05 9.42
CA CYS A 28 18.87 4.19 9.90
C CYS A 28 19.38 4.69 11.25
N LEU A 29 19.68 3.77 12.15
CA LEU A 29 20.21 4.10 13.47
C LEU A 29 21.58 4.76 13.36
N ALA A 30 22.46 4.22 12.53
CA ALA A 30 23.80 4.80 12.29
C ALA A 30 23.71 6.20 11.68
N ALA A 31 22.81 6.40 10.74
CA ALA A 31 22.59 7.73 10.14
C ALA A 31 22.07 8.74 11.17
N LYS A 32 21.16 8.31 12.03
CA LYS A 32 20.62 9.15 13.08
C LYS A 32 21.71 9.58 14.09
N GLU A 33 22.58 8.65 14.48
CA GLU A 33 23.68 8.93 15.38
C GLU A 33 24.71 9.88 14.74
N ALA A 34 24.90 9.78 13.42
CA ALA A 34 25.81 10.65 12.67
C ALA A 34 25.17 11.99 12.29
N GLY A 35 23.89 12.22 12.60
CA GLY A 35 23.17 13.42 12.22
C GLY A 35 22.88 13.50 10.73
N GLU A 36 22.89 12.38 10.02
CA GLU A 36 22.63 12.29 8.60
C GLU A 36 21.17 11.98 8.31
N PRO A 37 20.66 12.31 7.12
CA PRO A 37 19.29 11.96 6.75
C PRO A 37 19.11 10.45 6.65
N ARG A 38 17.87 10.01 6.76
CA ARG A 38 17.52 8.60 6.64
C ARG A 38 18.00 8.04 5.30
N PRO A 39 18.71 6.89 5.28
CA PRO A 39 19.15 6.27 4.03
C PRO A 39 17.95 5.81 3.21
N GLN A 40 18.16 5.71 1.91
CA GLN A 40 17.16 5.17 1.02
C GLN A 40 16.99 3.67 1.26
N ILE A 41 15.76 3.18 1.07
CA ILE A 41 15.50 1.75 1.15
C ILE A 41 16.26 1.04 0.04
N SER A 42 16.67 -0.22 0.30
CA SER A 42 17.32 -1.04 -0.72
C SER A 42 16.34 -1.38 -1.84
N ASN A 43 16.87 -1.68 -3.02
CA ASN A 43 16.05 -2.12 -4.15
C ASN A 43 15.25 -3.38 -3.79
N TYR A 44 15.84 -4.27 -3.01
CA TYR A 44 15.17 -5.50 -2.58
C TYR A 44 13.93 -5.20 -1.73
N ILE A 45 14.04 -4.30 -0.77
CA ILE A 45 12.89 -3.90 0.07
C ILE A 45 11.80 -3.25 -0.80
N GLY A 46 12.20 -2.37 -1.70
CA GLY A 46 11.26 -1.74 -2.64
C GLY A 46 10.53 -2.76 -3.51
N GLU A 47 11.26 -3.76 -4.02
CA GLU A 47 10.66 -4.86 -4.79
C GLU A 47 9.68 -5.67 -3.95
N CYS A 48 10.01 -5.93 -2.68
CA CYS A 48 9.09 -6.62 -1.78
C CYS A 48 7.78 -5.85 -1.62
N PHE A 49 7.85 -4.56 -1.40
CA PHE A 49 6.66 -3.71 -1.27
C PHE A 49 5.84 -3.73 -2.56
N LEU A 50 6.50 -3.61 -3.71
CA LEU A 50 5.83 -3.65 -5.01
C LEU A 50 5.12 -4.99 -5.23
N LYS A 51 5.79 -6.09 -4.94
CA LYS A 51 5.21 -7.42 -5.09
C LYS A 51 3.99 -7.62 -4.20
N ILE A 52 4.09 -7.22 -2.94
CA ILE A 52 2.96 -7.32 -2.00
C ILE A 52 1.78 -6.48 -2.48
N ALA A 53 2.03 -5.23 -2.84
CA ALA A 53 0.98 -4.33 -3.29
C ALA A 53 0.32 -4.81 -4.58
N THR A 54 1.12 -5.27 -5.54
CA THR A 54 0.63 -5.78 -6.81
C THR A 54 -0.24 -7.02 -6.61
N HIS A 55 0.24 -7.99 -5.83
CA HIS A 55 -0.54 -9.20 -5.55
C HIS A 55 -1.84 -8.90 -4.80
N LEU A 56 -1.78 -8.01 -3.82
CA LEU A 56 -2.96 -7.63 -3.06
C LEU A 56 -3.99 -6.93 -3.96
N SER A 57 -3.54 -6.16 -4.93
CA SER A 57 -4.43 -5.44 -5.85
C SER A 57 -5.23 -6.34 -6.78
N TYR A 58 -4.84 -7.61 -6.93
CA TYR A 58 -5.58 -8.60 -7.72
C TYR A 58 -6.71 -9.28 -6.95
N LYS A 59 -6.84 -9.04 -5.65
CA LYS A 59 -7.96 -9.59 -4.90
C LYS A 59 -9.29 -9.04 -5.41
N PRO A 60 -10.40 -9.81 -5.31
CA PRO A 60 -11.68 -9.38 -5.87
C PRO A 60 -12.15 -8.00 -5.43
N ASN A 61 -11.79 -7.59 -4.21
CA ASN A 61 -12.15 -6.27 -3.69
C ASN A 61 -11.48 -5.11 -4.43
N PHE A 62 -10.37 -5.37 -5.12
CA PHE A 62 -9.51 -4.33 -5.67
C PHE A 62 -9.27 -4.46 -7.17
N VAL A 63 -9.46 -5.67 -7.75
CA VAL A 63 -9.01 -5.98 -9.12
C VAL A 63 -9.65 -5.09 -10.18
N ASN A 64 -10.87 -4.66 -9.99
CA ASN A 64 -11.62 -3.83 -10.93
C ASN A 64 -11.59 -2.35 -10.59
N TYR A 65 -10.76 -1.97 -9.62
CA TYR A 65 -10.68 -0.57 -9.22
C TYR A 65 -10.00 0.25 -10.31
N MET A 66 -10.65 1.33 -10.74
CA MET A 66 -10.21 2.16 -11.88
C MET A 66 -8.82 2.77 -11.63
N PHE A 67 -8.52 3.16 -10.39
CA PHE A 67 -7.26 3.78 -10.03
C PHE A 67 -6.32 2.80 -9.31
N ARG A 68 -6.31 1.56 -9.79
CA ARG A 68 -5.53 0.48 -9.18
C ARG A 68 -4.03 0.81 -9.10
N GLU A 69 -3.44 1.41 -10.14
CA GLU A 69 -2.03 1.77 -10.13
C GLU A 69 -1.72 2.84 -9.09
N ASP A 70 -2.57 3.85 -8.97
CA ASP A 70 -2.44 4.88 -7.94
C ASP A 70 -2.57 4.28 -6.55
N MET A 71 -3.48 3.34 -6.38
CA MET A 71 -3.68 2.61 -5.13
C MET A 71 -2.43 1.82 -4.74
N ILE A 72 -1.79 1.15 -5.70
CA ILE A 72 -0.53 0.43 -5.49
C ILE A 72 0.56 1.40 -5.04
N CYS A 73 0.69 2.54 -5.70
CA CYS A 73 1.66 3.57 -5.33
C CYS A 73 1.44 4.08 -3.91
N ASP A 74 0.20 4.32 -3.52
CA ASP A 74 -0.14 4.72 -2.15
C ASP A 74 0.29 3.68 -1.13
N GLY A 75 0.07 2.40 -1.44
CA GLY A 75 0.47 1.30 -0.58
C GLY A 75 1.97 1.25 -0.36
N ILE A 76 2.74 1.38 -1.44
CA ILE A 76 4.20 1.39 -1.39
C ILE A 76 4.70 2.60 -0.61
N GLU A 77 4.15 3.78 -0.88
CA GLU A 77 4.51 5.02 -0.20
C GLU A 77 4.29 4.91 1.31
N ASN A 78 3.16 4.33 1.73
CA ASN A 78 2.88 4.11 3.14
C ASN A 78 3.87 3.13 3.77
N CYS A 79 4.27 2.08 3.05
CA CYS A 79 5.28 1.16 3.54
C CYS A 79 6.62 1.85 3.75
N VAL A 80 7.05 2.69 2.81
CA VAL A 80 8.30 3.45 2.92
C VAL A 80 8.23 4.43 4.08
N GLN A 81 7.09 5.07 4.27
CA GLN A 81 6.89 6.04 5.36
C GLN A 81 6.98 5.38 6.73
N TYR A 82 6.41 4.18 6.89
CA TYR A 82 6.30 3.51 8.18
C TYR A 82 7.28 2.37 8.39
N ILE A 83 8.28 2.23 7.50
CA ILE A 83 9.24 1.11 7.57
C ILE A 83 9.99 1.06 8.90
N GLU A 84 10.32 2.21 9.49
CA GLU A 84 11.04 2.26 10.75
C GLU A 84 10.21 1.79 11.94
N ASN A 85 8.89 1.78 11.81
CA ASN A 85 8.00 1.31 12.88
C ASN A 85 7.99 -0.21 13.00
N PHE A 86 8.49 -0.93 11.99
CA PHE A 86 8.60 -2.37 12.08
C PHE A 86 9.71 -2.76 13.06
N ASN A 87 9.36 -3.57 14.06
CA ASN A 87 10.32 -4.03 15.06
C ASN A 87 10.63 -5.52 14.86
N PRO A 88 11.84 -5.85 14.33
CA PRO A 88 12.23 -7.24 14.08
C PRO A 88 12.31 -8.10 15.35
N GLU A 89 12.46 -7.49 16.50
CA GLU A 89 12.48 -8.21 17.79
C GLU A 89 11.09 -8.67 18.20
N LYS A 90 10.06 -7.89 17.86
CA LYS A 90 8.67 -8.20 18.20
C LYS A 90 7.98 -9.05 17.17
N SER A 91 8.34 -8.92 15.89
CA SER A 91 7.69 -9.65 14.81
C SER A 91 8.74 -10.27 13.89
N LYS A 92 8.52 -11.53 13.53
CA LYS A 92 9.34 -12.25 12.54
C LYS A 92 8.61 -12.38 11.20
N ASN A 93 7.47 -11.70 11.05
CA ASN A 93 6.65 -11.80 9.85
C ASN A 93 6.44 -10.42 9.21
N PRO A 94 7.48 -9.87 8.53
CA PRO A 94 7.34 -8.58 7.87
C PRO A 94 6.32 -8.60 6.73
N PHE A 95 6.15 -9.75 6.07
CA PHE A 95 5.16 -9.88 5.01
C PHE A 95 3.75 -9.52 5.51
N ALA A 96 3.33 -10.10 6.63
CA ALA A 96 2.02 -9.81 7.21
C ALA A 96 1.90 -8.35 7.66
N TYR A 97 2.97 -7.83 8.27
CA TYR A 97 2.99 -6.46 8.76
C TYR A 97 2.79 -5.44 7.64
N PHE A 98 3.57 -5.55 6.57
CA PHE A 98 3.48 -4.60 5.45
C PHE A 98 2.25 -4.85 4.57
N THR A 99 1.78 -6.09 4.47
CA THR A 99 0.51 -6.38 3.80
C THR A 99 -0.64 -5.64 4.46
N GLN A 100 -0.65 -5.61 5.78
CA GLN A 100 -1.69 -4.88 6.53
C GLN A 100 -1.63 -3.37 6.27
N ILE A 101 -0.43 -2.80 6.24
CA ILE A 101 -0.23 -1.37 5.92
C ILE A 101 -0.78 -1.06 4.53
N ILE A 102 -0.45 -1.89 3.55
CA ILE A 102 -0.88 -1.72 2.17
C ILE A 102 -2.40 -1.87 2.06
N TYR A 103 -2.96 -2.88 2.71
CA TYR A 103 -4.40 -3.12 2.72
C TYR A 103 -5.17 -1.89 3.23
N TYR A 104 -4.74 -1.31 4.33
CA TYR A 104 -5.38 -0.12 4.88
C TYR A 104 -5.17 1.11 3.99
N ALA A 105 -4.02 1.23 3.34
CA ALA A 105 -3.78 2.30 2.37
C ALA A 105 -4.75 2.20 1.19
N PHE A 106 -5.00 0.98 0.70
CA PHE A 106 -5.96 0.73 -0.36
C PHE A 106 -7.38 1.13 0.04
N LEU A 107 -7.79 0.73 1.25
CA LEU A 107 -9.11 1.10 1.76
C LEU A 107 -9.27 2.61 1.90
N ARG A 108 -8.25 3.28 2.44
CA ARG A 108 -8.30 4.74 2.60
C ARG A 108 -8.44 5.46 1.25
N ARG A 109 -7.72 5.00 0.23
CA ARG A 109 -7.82 5.59 -1.10
C ARG A 109 -9.21 5.42 -1.68
N ILE A 110 -9.75 4.22 -1.62
CA ILE A 110 -11.08 3.93 -2.13
C ILE A 110 -12.13 4.80 -1.41
N GLN A 111 -12.04 4.89 -0.10
CA GLN A 111 -12.96 5.71 0.70
C GLN A 111 -12.84 7.19 0.36
N LYS A 112 -11.61 7.67 0.20
CA LYS A 112 -11.35 9.07 -0.16
C LYS A 112 -11.97 9.42 -1.52
N GLU A 113 -11.75 8.58 -2.52
CA GLU A 113 -12.30 8.81 -3.85
C GLU A 113 -13.81 8.68 -3.88
N LYS A 114 -14.35 7.71 -3.15
CA LYS A 114 -15.79 7.56 -3.01
C LYS A 114 -16.43 8.80 -2.39
N ARG A 115 -15.80 9.35 -1.36
CA ARG A 115 -16.26 10.58 -0.72
C ARG A 115 -16.19 11.77 -1.68
N GLN A 116 -15.09 11.89 -2.43
CA GLN A 116 -14.94 12.95 -3.43
C GLN A 116 -15.98 12.83 -4.54
N LEU A 117 -16.27 11.62 -4.98
CA LEU A 117 -17.30 11.36 -5.97
C LEU A 117 -18.68 11.72 -5.45
N GLU A 118 -19.00 11.39 -4.21
CA GLU A 118 -20.26 11.77 -3.57
C GLU A 118 -20.41 13.27 -3.48
N ILE A 119 -19.36 13.98 -3.09
CA ILE A 119 -19.36 15.46 -3.02
C ILE A 119 -19.55 16.04 -4.42
N LYS A 120 -18.82 15.53 -5.41
CA LYS A 120 -18.92 15.97 -6.81
C LYS A 120 -20.32 15.72 -7.35
N ASN A 121 -20.92 14.58 -7.08
CA ASN A 121 -22.27 14.25 -7.50
C ASN A 121 -23.30 15.17 -6.85
N LYS A 122 -23.14 15.49 -5.58
CA LYS A 122 -24.01 16.47 -4.90
C LYS A 122 -23.93 17.85 -5.54
N ILE A 123 -22.73 18.28 -5.88
CA ILE A 123 -22.51 19.56 -6.56
C ILE A 123 -23.12 19.53 -7.97
N LEU A 124 -22.89 18.44 -8.72
CA LEU A 124 -23.44 18.26 -10.06
C LEU A 124 -24.95 18.15 -10.04
N ASP A 125 -25.53 17.43 -9.10
CA ASP A 125 -26.98 17.34 -8.95
C ASP A 125 -27.60 18.72 -8.70
N LYS A 126 -26.98 19.49 -7.84
CA LYS A 126 -27.43 20.85 -7.54
C LYS A 126 -27.27 21.79 -8.72
N SER A 127 -26.08 21.77 -9.37
CA SER A 127 -25.77 22.59 -10.54
C SER A 127 -26.46 22.07 -11.79
N GLY A 128 -26.48 20.76 -11.97
CA GLY A 128 -27.10 20.10 -13.12
C GLY A 128 -28.58 20.22 -13.16
N TYR A 129 -29.23 20.29 -11.99
CA TYR A 129 -30.64 20.55 -11.90
C TYR A 129 -30.98 21.95 -12.42
N GLU A 130 -30.20 22.95 -12.05
CA GLU A 130 -30.32 24.29 -12.56
C GLU A 130 -30.07 24.39 -14.06
N VAL A 131 -29.02 23.74 -14.54
CA VAL A 131 -28.69 23.71 -15.98
C VAL A 131 -29.77 22.98 -16.78
N ALA A 132 -30.27 21.85 -16.27
CA ALA A 132 -31.35 21.12 -16.93
C ALA A 132 -32.63 21.97 -17.05
N PHE A 133 -32.92 22.76 -16.04
CA PHE A 133 -34.04 23.69 -16.10
C PHE A 133 -33.83 24.79 -17.13
N HIS A 134 -32.63 25.24 -17.32
CA HIS A 134 -32.30 26.28 -18.30
C HIS A 134 -32.18 25.76 -19.74
N THR A 135 -31.83 24.47 -19.92
CA THR A 135 -31.68 23.88 -21.25
C THR A 135 -32.96 23.29 -21.81
N ASP A 136 -33.95 23.03 -21.00
CA ASP A 136 -35.26 22.52 -21.43
C ASP A 136 -36.22 23.61 -21.88
N ASP A 137 -35.78 24.84 -21.86
CA ASP A 137 -36.56 25.96 -22.40
C ASP A 137 -36.51 26.01 -23.94
#